data_88ce0594a9b9ade2c1a5bf79f36d6143
#
_entry.id   88ce0594a9b9ade2c1a5bf79f36d6143
#
_cell.length_a   1.000
_cell.length_b   1.000
_cell.length_c   1.000
_cell.angle_alpha   90.00
_cell.angle_beta   90.00
_cell.angle_gamma   90.00
#
_symmetry.space_group_name_H-M   'P 1'
#
loop_
_entity.id
_entity.type
_entity.pdbx_description
1 polymer ?
#
loop_
_entity_poly.entity_id
_entity_poly.type
_entity_poly.pdbx_seq_one_letter_code
_entity_poly.pdbx_strand_id
1 'polypeptide(L)'
;MDLRQLRQFVAVAEHLHFGRAAQALSMAQPPLSRTIRAIEQELGVALFERSKRKVLLAGAGRALLPEAKAVLAAAARLADIARGAAAGEQGELVLSFVSIVDYSFLPDLLRRFTRRFPGVRVDLREATTDVQLADLRAGRRDCGILLGPLSADSAESGGAARPGAALDYCALVSESMVLALPATHARAGPGAPLALKALAGEAFICSPRHVAPRLYDAIIGVCAAAGFSPRIVQEAIQMQTIISLVSAGMGVALVPESILSLKRPGVIYRRLRGARPLLEVGLAWRYDNSSAVLRNFVALAAQSLV
;
A
#
# COMPACT_ATOMS: atom_id res chain seq x y z
N MET A 1 4.36 -6.49 -41.89
CA MET A 1 3.30 -7.42 -41.40
C MET A 1 2.60 -6.79 -40.20
N ASP A 2 1.26 -6.68 -40.17
CA ASP A 2 0.44 -6.07 -39.12
C ASP A 2 -0.45 -7.10 -38.36
N LEU A 3 -1.13 -6.66 -37.29
CA LEU A 3 -1.99 -7.55 -36.48
C LEU A 3 -3.18 -8.12 -37.27
N ARG A 4 -3.68 -7.41 -38.28
CA ARG A 4 -4.77 -7.90 -39.13
C ARG A 4 -4.27 -9.01 -40.03
N GLN A 5 -3.11 -8.85 -40.61
CA GLN A 5 -2.43 -9.85 -41.42
C GLN A 5 -2.09 -11.11 -40.61
N LEU A 6 -1.61 -10.94 -39.36
CA LEU A 6 -1.37 -12.06 -38.44
C LEU A 6 -2.65 -12.84 -38.14
N ARG A 7 -3.78 -12.16 -37.87
CA ARG A 7 -5.08 -12.84 -37.67
C ARG A 7 -5.50 -13.64 -38.88
N GLN A 8 -5.30 -13.11 -40.09
CA GLN A 8 -5.62 -13.77 -41.33
C GLN A 8 -4.72 -14.98 -41.55
N PHE A 9 -3.43 -14.89 -41.27
CA PHE A 9 -2.50 -16.01 -41.31
C PHE A 9 -2.92 -17.14 -40.34
N VAL A 10 -3.16 -16.79 -39.07
CA VAL A 10 -3.59 -17.76 -38.06
C VAL A 10 -4.89 -18.46 -38.44
N ALA A 11 -5.89 -17.74 -38.95
CA ALA A 11 -7.15 -18.32 -39.39
C ALA A 11 -6.96 -19.32 -40.52
N VAL A 12 -6.12 -19.02 -41.53
CA VAL A 12 -5.82 -19.98 -42.62
C VAL A 12 -5.06 -21.19 -42.08
N ALA A 13 -4.14 -20.99 -41.14
CA ALA A 13 -3.34 -22.04 -40.50
C ALA A 13 -4.22 -23.01 -39.68
N GLU A 14 -5.23 -22.51 -38.98
CA GLU A 14 -6.15 -23.33 -38.16
C GLU A 14 -7.17 -24.08 -39.02
N HIS A 15 -7.71 -23.45 -40.03
CA HIS A 15 -8.73 -24.07 -40.87
C HIS A 15 -8.16 -24.93 -42.00
N LEU A 16 -6.90 -24.74 -42.37
CA LEU A 16 -6.23 -25.37 -43.53
C LEU A 16 -7.10 -25.31 -44.81
N HIS A 17 -7.90 -24.24 -44.91
CA HIS A 17 -8.83 -24.02 -46.01
C HIS A 17 -9.20 -22.54 -46.13
N PHE A 18 -8.81 -21.88 -47.22
CA PHE A 18 -9.03 -20.45 -47.41
C PHE A 18 -10.49 -20.01 -47.36
N GLY A 19 -11.42 -20.79 -47.89
CA GLY A 19 -12.85 -20.47 -47.85
C GLY A 19 -13.42 -20.51 -46.41
N ARG A 20 -13.09 -21.54 -45.63
CA ARG A 20 -13.50 -21.64 -44.22
C ARG A 20 -12.87 -20.56 -43.37
N ALA A 21 -11.59 -20.27 -43.58
CA ALA A 21 -10.89 -19.17 -42.90
C ALA A 21 -11.51 -17.81 -43.25
N ALA A 22 -11.84 -17.55 -44.49
CA ALA A 22 -12.50 -16.31 -44.91
C ALA A 22 -13.88 -16.17 -44.25
N GLN A 23 -14.67 -17.26 -44.22
CA GLN A 23 -15.96 -17.27 -43.54
C GLN A 23 -15.83 -16.97 -42.03
N ALA A 24 -14.86 -17.59 -41.34
CA ALA A 24 -14.57 -17.33 -39.91
C ALA A 24 -14.16 -15.89 -39.66
N LEU A 25 -13.51 -15.25 -40.62
CA LEU A 25 -13.12 -13.83 -40.54
C LEU A 25 -14.19 -12.87 -41.11
N SER A 26 -15.39 -13.36 -41.51
CA SER A 26 -16.44 -12.54 -42.09
C SER A 26 -15.98 -11.75 -43.32
N MET A 27 -15.18 -12.37 -44.19
CA MET A 27 -14.63 -11.74 -45.37
C MET A 27 -14.68 -12.66 -46.60
N ALA A 28 -14.48 -12.08 -47.80
CA ALA A 28 -14.37 -12.87 -49.02
C ALA A 28 -13.00 -13.57 -49.14
N GLN A 29 -12.94 -14.75 -49.78
CA GLN A 29 -11.71 -15.51 -49.96
C GLN A 29 -10.62 -14.79 -50.78
N PRO A 30 -10.94 -14.05 -51.91
CA PRO A 30 -9.91 -13.44 -52.71
C PRO A 30 -9.01 -12.43 -51.96
N PRO A 31 -9.54 -11.49 -51.15
CA PRO A 31 -8.70 -10.61 -50.37
C PRO A 31 -7.84 -11.37 -49.34
N LEU A 32 -8.36 -12.40 -48.67
CA LEU A 32 -7.57 -13.24 -47.75
C LEU A 32 -6.38 -13.89 -48.46
N SER A 33 -6.62 -14.47 -49.63
CA SER A 33 -5.56 -15.12 -50.44
C SER A 33 -4.49 -14.09 -50.87
N ARG A 34 -4.88 -12.85 -51.22
CA ARG A 34 -3.93 -11.77 -51.55
C ARG A 34 -3.09 -11.37 -50.32
N THR A 35 -3.70 -11.25 -49.17
CA THR A 35 -2.95 -10.93 -47.95
C THR A 35 -1.91 -12.00 -47.61
N ILE A 36 -2.26 -13.27 -47.67
CA ILE A 36 -1.30 -14.35 -47.42
C ILE A 36 -0.14 -14.33 -48.41
N ARG A 37 -0.41 -14.10 -49.72
CA ARG A 37 0.68 -13.94 -50.69
C ARG A 37 1.57 -12.73 -50.41
N ALA A 38 0.99 -11.59 -49.96
CA ALA A 38 1.74 -10.44 -49.61
C ALA A 38 2.67 -10.70 -48.41
N ILE A 39 2.19 -11.43 -47.38
CA ILE A 39 3.02 -11.84 -46.24
C ILE A 39 4.16 -12.78 -46.71
N GLU A 40 3.86 -13.78 -47.55
CA GLU A 40 4.89 -14.67 -48.12
C GLU A 40 5.93 -13.93 -48.96
N GLN A 41 5.54 -12.92 -49.71
CA GLN A 41 6.43 -12.07 -50.48
C GLN A 41 7.29 -11.17 -49.56
N GLU A 42 6.70 -10.54 -48.53
CA GLU A 42 7.41 -9.72 -47.55
C GLU A 42 8.48 -10.52 -46.80
N LEU A 43 8.14 -11.78 -46.44
CA LEU A 43 9.07 -12.65 -45.69
C LEU A 43 10.05 -13.40 -46.62
N GLY A 44 9.81 -13.45 -47.91
CA GLY A 44 10.63 -14.18 -48.87
C GLY A 44 10.52 -15.70 -48.76
N VAL A 45 9.52 -16.24 -48.05
CA VAL A 45 9.32 -17.68 -47.81
C VAL A 45 7.86 -18.05 -47.95
N ALA A 46 7.56 -19.28 -48.42
CA ALA A 46 6.24 -19.82 -48.43
C ALA A 46 5.79 -20.25 -47.00
N LEU A 47 4.60 -19.81 -46.57
CA LEU A 47 3.98 -20.22 -45.33
C LEU A 47 3.03 -21.40 -45.48
N PHE A 48 2.48 -21.54 -46.71
CA PHE A 48 1.56 -22.63 -47.03
C PHE A 48 2.00 -23.36 -48.30
N GLU A 49 1.92 -24.67 -48.24
CA GLU A 49 1.98 -25.57 -49.43
C GLU A 49 0.56 -25.69 -50.00
N ARG A 50 0.40 -25.31 -51.26
CA ARG A 50 -0.91 -25.27 -51.92
C ARG A 50 -0.96 -26.32 -53.07
N SER A 51 -1.84 -27.27 -52.95
CA SER A 51 -2.21 -28.16 -54.07
C SER A 51 -3.65 -27.92 -54.46
N LYS A 52 -4.08 -28.48 -55.62
CA LYS A 52 -5.47 -28.39 -56.06
C LYS A 52 -6.49 -28.99 -55.06
N ARG A 53 -6.03 -29.81 -54.09
CA ARG A 53 -6.91 -30.54 -53.16
C ARG A 53 -6.65 -30.25 -51.67
N LYS A 54 -5.50 -29.69 -51.31
CA LYS A 54 -5.11 -29.50 -49.91
C LYS A 54 -4.27 -28.21 -49.71
N VAL A 55 -4.50 -27.60 -48.57
CA VAL A 55 -3.65 -26.51 -48.01
C VAL A 55 -2.97 -27.08 -46.76
N LEU A 56 -1.65 -27.04 -46.70
CA LEU A 56 -0.86 -27.48 -45.56
C LEU A 56 0.06 -26.35 -45.14
N LEU A 57 0.45 -26.33 -43.86
CA LEU A 57 1.49 -25.41 -43.40
C LEU A 57 2.85 -25.87 -43.93
N ALA A 58 3.58 -24.96 -44.57
CA ALA A 58 5.00 -25.12 -44.87
C ALA A 58 5.84 -25.10 -43.57
N GLY A 59 7.12 -25.46 -43.64
CA GLY A 59 8.03 -25.42 -42.49
C GLY A 59 8.06 -24.06 -41.79
N ALA A 60 8.19 -22.95 -42.58
CA ALA A 60 8.16 -21.58 -42.08
C ALA A 60 6.80 -21.23 -41.44
N GLY A 61 5.66 -21.68 -42.03
CA GLY A 61 4.35 -21.46 -41.47
C GLY A 61 4.14 -22.17 -40.13
N ARG A 62 4.69 -23.41 -39.97
CA ARG A 62 4.67 -24.12 -38.68
C ARG A 62 5.47 -23.39 -37.61
N ALA A 63 6.62 -22.82 -37.95
CA ALA A 63 7.44 -22.05 -37.02
C ALA A 63 6.77 -20.69 -36.66
N LEU A 64 6.17 -20.01 -37.63
CA LEU A 64 5.53 -18.70 -37.43
C LEU A 64 4.23 -18.79 -36.61
N LEU A 65 3.47 -19.87 -36.69
CA LEU A 65 2.14 -19.97 -36.08
C LEU A 65 2.11 -19.73 -34.57
N PRO A 66 2.95 -20.37 -33.74
CA PRO A 66 2.96 -20.10 -32.30
C PRO A 66 3.32 -18.65 -31.98
N GLU A 67 4.29 -18.05 -32.67
CA GLU A 67 4.70 -16.67 -32.47
C GLU A 67 3.59 -15.68 -32.87
N ALA A 68 2.93 -15.90 -34.00
CA ALA A 68 1.78 -15.11 -34.41
C ALA A 68 0.64 -15.13 -33.38
N LYS A 69 0.35 -16.29 -32.82
CA LYS A 69 -0.63 -16.44 -31.73
C LYS A 69 -0.20 -15.69 -30.47
N ALA A 70 1.08 -15.78 -30.09
CA ALA A 70 1.61 -15.07 -28.93
C ALA A 70 1.51 -13.53 -29.09
N VAL A 71 1.85 -13.00 -30.27
CA VAL A 71 1.70 -11.58 -30.57
C VAL A 71 0.23 -11.12 -30.50
N LEU A 72 -0.69 -11.89 -31.09
CA LEU A 72 -2.13 -11.58 -31.04
C LEU A 72 -2.68 -11.62 -29.61
N ALA A 73 -2.27 -12.59 -28.82
CA ALA A 73 -2.65 -12.68 -27.41
C ALA A 73 -2.07 -11.51 -26.59
N ALA A 74 -0.82 -11.11 -26.85
CA ALA A 74 -0.22 -9.93 -26.22
C ALA A 74 -0.97 -8.64 -26.58
N ALA A 75 -1.33 -8.47 -27.86
CA ALA A 75 -2.09 -7.30 -28.31
C ALA A 75 -3.51 -7.25 -27.70
N ALA A 76 -4.16 -8.39 -27.51
CA ALA A 76 -5.46 -8.45 -26.84
C ALA A 76 -5.36 -7.98 -25.37
N ARG A 77 -4.28 -8.35 -24.66
CA ARG A 77 -4.06 -7.93 -23.25
C ARG A 77 -3.85 -6.43 -23.07
N LEU A 78 -3.42 -5.69 -24.09
CA LEU A 78 -3.19 -4.24 -23.97
C LEU A 78 -4.44 -3.48 -23.54
N ALA A 79 -5.61 -3.85 -24.07
CA ALA A 79 -6.87 -3.21 -23.71
C ALA A 79 -7.27 -3.53 -22.26
N ASP A 80 -6.99 -4.72 -21.76
CA ASP A 80 -7.27 -5.11 -20.38
C ASP A 80 -6.33 -4.40 -19.40
N ILE A 81 -5.04 -4.29 -19.76
CA ILE A 81 -4.06 -3.52 -18.98
C ILE A 81 -4.49 -2.05 -18.87
N ALA A 82 -4.87 -1.42 -19.98
CA ALA A 82 -5.31 -0.02 -19.96
C ALA A 82 -6.57 0.18 -19.11
N ARG A 83 -7.55 -0.71 -19.23
CA ARG A 83 -8.78 -0.67 -18.41
C ARG A 83 -8.48 -0.93 -16.93
N GLY A 84 -7.67 -1.92 -16.63
CA GLY A 84 -7.26 -2.23 -15.26
C GLY A 84 -6.50 -1.07 -14.60
N ALA A 85 -5.61 -0.41 -15.32
CA ALA A 85 -4.92 0.78 -14.81
C ALA A 85 -5.89 1.95 -14.56
N ALA A 86 -6.83 2.20 -15.47
CA ALA A 86 -7.86 3.24 -15.30
C ALA A 86 -8.81 2.94 -14.12
N ALA A 87 -9.09 1.67 -13.84
CA ALA A 87 -9.89 1.22 -12.70
C ALA A 87 -9.09 1.15 -11.38
N GLY A 88 -7.76 1.34 -11.41
CA GLY A 88 -6.90 1.18 -10.25
C GLY A 88 -6.72 -0.28 -9.79
N GLU A 89 -6.91 -1.23 -10.70
CA GLU A 89 -6.69 -2.65 -10.47
C GLU A 89 -5.25 -3.08 -10.80
N GLN A 90 -4.51 -2.21 -11.47
CA GLN A 90 -3.09 -2.38 -11.82
C GLN A 90 -2.34 -1.08 -11.59
N GLY A 91 -1.10 -1.20 -11.13
CA GLY A 91 -0.24 -0.04 -10.88
C GLY A 91 0.61 -0.18 -9.62
N GLU A 92 0.96 0.94 -9.03
CA GLU A 92 1.76 1.02 -7.82
C GLU A 92 1.11 1.96 -6.80
N LEU A 93 1.26 1.63 -5.51
CA LEU A 93 0.87 2.45 -4.37
C LEU A 93 2.09 2.61 -3.45
N VAL A 94 2.60 3.83 -3.30
CA VAL A 94 3.65 4.15 -2.33
C VAL A 94 3.00 4.61 -1.03
N LEU A 95 2.94 3.69 -0.07
CA LEU A 95 2.33 3.90 1.25
C LEU A 95 3.40 4.07 2.33
N SER A 96 3.33 5.17 3.05
CA SER A 96 4.13 5.33 4.28
C SER A 96 3.27 5.09 5.53
N PHE A 97 3.92 4.71 6.62
CA PHE A 97 3.23 4.44 7.88
C PHE A 97 4.13 4.71 9.09
N VAL A 98 3.51 5.08 10.22
CA VAL A 98 4.20 5.14 11.52
C VAL A 98 4.28 3.74 12.13
N SER A 99 5.39 3.43 12.82
CA SER A 99 5.67 2.09 13.37
C SER A 99 4.55 1.49 14.21
N ILE A 100 3.76 2.30 14.88
CA ILE A 100 2.70 1.79 15.79
C ILE A 100 1.59 1.03 15.06
N VAL A 101 1.32 1.34 13.78
CA VAL A 101 0.23 0.70 13.03
C VAL A 101 0.59 -0.70 12.55
N ASP A 102 1.89 -1.04 12.52
CA ASP A 102 2.38 -2.37 12.20
C ASP A 102 1.95 -3.41 13.25
N TYR A 103 1.76 -2.96 14.49
CA TYR A 103 1.29 -3.81 15.60
C TYR A 103 -0.24 -3.90 15.67
N SER A 104 -0.97 -3.18 14.83
CA SER A 104 -2.42 -3.11 14.88
C SER A 104 -3.07 -3.52 13.55
N PHE A 105 -3.68 -2.61 12.84
CA PHE A 105 -4.54 -2.89 11.70
C PHE A 105 -3.83 -2.94 10.34
N LEU A 106 -2.61 -2.43 10.21
CA LEU A 106 -1.93 -2.33 8.91
C LEU A 106 -1.76 -3.68 8.20
N PRO A 107 -1.31 -4.77 8.87
CA PRO A 107 -1.16 -6.06 8.20
C PRO A 107 -2.48 -6.60 7.65
N ASP A 108 -3.59 -6.39 8.37
CA ASP A 108 -4.92 -6.82 7.94
C ASP A 108 -5.44 -5.99 6.76
N LEU A 109 -5.28 -4.68 6.82
CA LEU A 109 -5.62 -3.75 5.74
C LEU A 109 -4.86 -4.10 4.44
N LEU A 110 -3.56 -4.33 4.53
CA LEU A 110 -2.72 -4.72 3.40
C LEU A 110 -3.15 -6.06 2.81
N ARG A 111 -3.40 -7.07 3.65
CA ARG A 111 -3.88 -8.39 3.21
C ARG A 111 -5.21 -8.27 2.45
N ARG A 112 -6.16 -7.46 2.92
CA ARG A 112 -7.44 -7.20 2.25
C ARG A 112 -7.24 -6.48 0.93
N PHE A 113 -6.37 -5.47 0.90
CA PHE A 113 -6.07 -4.70 -0.31
C PHE A 113 -5.41 -5.55 -1.39
N THR A 114 -4.34 -6.28 -1.07
CA THR A 114 -3.62 -7.12 -2.03
C THR A 114 -4.46 -8.28 -2.55
N ARG A 115 -5.37 -8.82 -1.73
CA ARG A 115 -6.35 -9.84 -2.20
C ARG A 115 -7.38 -9.23 -3.16
N ARG A 116 -7.81 -8.00 -2.93
CA ARG A 116 -8.81 -7.33 -3.78
C ARG A 116 -8.21 -6.79 -5.07
N PHE A 117 -6.95 -6.34 -5.02
CA PHE A 117 -6.23 -5.71 -6.13
C PHE A 117 -4.86 -6.39 -6.35
N PRO A 118 -4.83 -7.64 -6.82
CA PRO A 118 -3.60 -8.42 -6.96
C PRO A 118 -2.63 -7.88 -8.02
N GLY A 119 -3.10 -7.03 -8.94
CA GLY A 119 -2.27 -6.36 -9.95
C GLY A 119 -1.63 -5.07 -9.46
N VAL A 120 -1.85 -4.66 -8.19
CA VAL A 120 -1.24 -3.46 -7.62
C VAL A 120 -0.03 -3.84 -6.78
N ARG A 121 1.13 -3.25 -7.10
CA ARG A 121 2.33 -3.33 -6.27
C ARG A 121 2.24 -2.31 -5.14
N VAL A 122 2.39 -2.73 -3.89
CA VAL A 122 2.46 -1.83 -2.73
C VAL A 122 3.91 -1.67 -2.29
N ASP A 123 4.44 -0.44 -2.34
CA ASP A 123 5.74 -0.05 -1.80
C ASP A 123 5.53 0.54 -0.40
N LEU A 124 5.98 -0.19 0.63
CA LEU A 124 5.79 0.18 2.03
C LEU A 124 7.02 0.88 2.58
N ARG A 125 6.81 2.02 3.25
CA ARG A 125 7.89 2.80 3.85
C ARG A 125 7.55 3.23 5.25
N GLU A 126 8.29 2.74 6.23
CA GLU A 126 8.20 3.23 7.59
C GLU A 126 8.83 4.62 7.69
N ALA A 127 8.09 5.57 8.25
CA ALA A 127 8.57 6.93 8.48
C ALA A 127 7.77 7.63 9.59
N THR A 128 8.38 8.58 10.25
CA THR A 128 7.73 9.45 11.24
C THR A 128 6.74 10.42 10.57
N THR A 129 5.78 10.93 11.33
CA THR A 129 4.71 11.79 10.78
C THR A 129 5.25 13.02 10.06
N ASP A 130 6.29 13.67 10.58
CA ASP A 130 6.94 14.85 9.99
C ASP A 130 7.54 14.54 8.61
N VAL A 131 8.28 13.43 8.49
CA VAL A 131 8.85 12.94 7.23
C VAL A 131 7.73 12.58 6.25
N GLN A 132 6.67 11.90 6.70
CA GLN A 132 5.53 11.56 5.87
C GLN A 132 4.86 12.81 5.29
N LEU A 133 4.58 13.82 6.13
CA LEU A 133 3.96 15.07 5.69
C LEU A 133 4.83 15.82 4.67
N ALA A 134 6.14 15.87 4.88
CA ALA A 134 7.06 16.47 3.91
C ALA A 134 7.07 15.72 2.56
N ASP A 135 7.07 14.39 2.61
CA ASP A 135 7.08 13.53 1.42
C ASP A 135 5.75 13.57 0.66
N LEU A 136 4.61 13.60 1.37
CA LEU A 136 3.29 13.74 0.76
C LEU A 136 3.16 15.08 0.02
N ARG A 137 3.54 16.20 0.67
CA ARG A 137 3.51 17.53 0.05
C ARG A 137 4.42 17.62 -1.19
N ALA A 138 5.55 16.91 -1.16
CA ALA A 138 6.48 16.83 -2.28
C ALA A 138 6.06 15.84 -3.38
N GLY A 139 4.95 15.11 -3.21
CA GLY A 139 4.49 14.09 -4.16
C GLY A 139 5.38 12.85 -4.27
N ARG A 140 6.23 12.60 -3.28
CA ARG A 140 7.10 11.41 -3.24
C ARG A 140 6.39 10.16 -2.72
N ARG A 141 5.17 10.30 -2.20
CA ARG A 141 4.31 9.23 -1.69
C ARG A 141 2.88 9.48 -2.09
N ASP A 142 2.12 8.41 -2.28
CA ASP A 142 0.70 8.50 -2.61
C ASP A 142 -0.14 8.77 -1.37
N CYS A 143 0.14 8.06 -0.27
CA CYS A 143 -0.55 8.25 0.99
C CYS A 143 0.34 7.88 2.19
N GLY A 144 -0.12 8.27 3.39
CA GLY A 144 0.57 7.99 4.65
C GLY A 144 -0.39 7.71 5.78
N ILE A 145 -0.14 6.65 6.55
CA ILE A 145 -0.83 6.39 7.81
C ILE A 145 0.00 6.99 8.94
N LEU A 146 -0.57 7.99 9.60
CA LEU A 146 0.14 8.87 10.52
C LEU A 146 -0.70 9.24 11.75
N LEU A 147 -0.05 9.86 12.72
CA LEU A 147 -0.73 10.35 13.91
C LEU A 147 -1.49 11.64 13.61
N GLY A 148 -2.80 11.61 13.84
CA GLY A 148 -3.74 12.71 13.66
C GLY A 148 -4.16 13.38 14.96
N PRO A 149 -5.21 14.24 14.91
CA PRO A 149 -5.80 14.77 13.69
C PRO A 149 -4.85 15.73 12.96
N LEU A 150 -4.96 15.83 11.64
CA LEU A 150 -4.30 16.93 10.92
C LEU A 150 -5.15 18.18 11.12
N SER A 151 -4.69 19.14 11.93
CA SER A 151 -5.31 20.45 12.05
C SER A 151 -5.09 21.27 10.77
N ALA A 152 -6.01 22.17 10.44
CA ALA A 152 -5.81 23.12 9.35
C ALA A 152 -4.51 23.94 9.51
N ASP A 153 -4.05 24.15 10.77
CA ASP A 153 -2.81 24.83 11.13
C ASP A 153 -1.55 24.00 10.87
N SER A 154 -1.66 22.68 10.61
CA SER A 154 -0.51 21.88 10.13
C SER A 154 -0.06 22.29 8.72
N ALA A 155 -0.78 23.20 8.07
CA ALA A 155 -0.35 23.88 6.85
C ALA A 155 0.73 24.95 7.12
N GLU A 156 0.90 25.40 8.38
CA GLU A 156 1.77 26.51 8.76
C GLU A 156 3.04 26.05 9.48
N SER A 157 3.89 25.34 8.80
CA SER A 157 5.31 25.30 9.13
C SER A 157 6.11 25.96 7.99
N GLY A 158 6.11 27.31 8.02
CA GLY A 158 7.11 28.16 7.36
C GLY A 158 7.19 28.07 5.84
N GLY A 159 6.25 28.71 5.14
CA GLY A 159 6.35 28.95 3.69
C GLY A 159 4.97 29.09 3.08
N ALA A 160 4.79 30.10 2.19
CA ALA A 160 3.55 30.29 1.45
C ALA A 160 3.08 28.95 0.86
N ALA A 161 1.88 28.51 1.24
CA ALA A 161 1.26 27.29 0.72
C ALA A 161 1.25 27.33 -0.81
N ARG A 162 2.01 26.48 -1.45
CA ARG A 162 1.90 26.30 -2.91
C ARG A 162 0.52 25.76 -3.20
N PRO A 163 -0.20 26.28 -4.22
CA PRO A 163 -1.40 25.63 -4.73
C PRO A 163 -1.07 24.17 -5.03
N GLY A 164 -1.82 23.20 -4.48
CA GLY A 164 -1.56 21.77 -4.65
C GLY A 164 -0.88 21.05 -3.47
N ALA A 165 -0.48 21.75 -2.40
CA ALA A 165 0.13 21.16 -1.19
C ALA A 165 -0.91 20.77 -0.11
N ALA A 166 -2.21 20.96 -0.36
CA ALA A 166 -3.28 20.58 0.57
C ALA A 166 -3.36 19.05 0.70
N LEU A 167 -3.49 18.58 1.94
CA LEU A 167 -3.66 17.17 2.24
C LEU A 167 -5.11 16.91 2.66
N ASP A 168 -5.70 15.86 2.09
CA ASP A 168 -6.89 15.23 2.63
C ASP A 168 -6.51 14.30 3.77
N TYR A 169 -7.45 14.09 4.68
CA TYR A 169 -7.28 13.24 5.84
C TYR A 169 -8.55 12.48 6.19
N CYS A 170 -8.41 11.21 6.52
CA CYS A 170 -9.47 10.37 7.03
C CYS A 170 -9.00 9.70 8.33
N ALA A 171 -9.70 9.98 9.43
CA ALA A 171 -9.46 9.26 10.69
C ALA A 171 -9.81 7.78 10.50
N LEU A 172 -8.91 6.89 10.93
CA LEU A 172 -9.08 5.44 10.82
C LEU A 172 -9.38 4.81 12.16
N VAL A 173 -8.57 5.06 13.17
CA VAL A 173 -8.71 4.46 14.49
C VAL A 173 -8.29 5.43 15.59
N SER A 174 -8.96 5.33 16.74
CA SER A 174 -8.53 5.98 17.98
C SER A 174 -8.04 4.92 18.96
N GLU A 175 -6.79 5.01 19.37
CA GLU A 175 -6.11 4.01 20.17
C GLU A 175 -5.86 4.52 21.59
N SER A 176 -6.19 3.70 22.59
CA SER A 176 -5.89 3.99 23.99
C SER A 176 -4.41 3.78 24.30
N MET A 177 -3.92 4.44 25.34
CA MET A 177 -2.56 4.21 25.85
C MET A 177 -2.57 3.29 27.04
N VAL A 178 -1.52 2.48 27.16
CA VAL A 178 -1.20 1.62 28.29
C VAL A 178 0.17 1.97 28.87
N LEU A 179 0.38 1.58 30.10
CA LEU A 179 1.67 1.74 30.78
C LEU A 179 2.50 0.48 30.58
N ALA A 180 3.73 0.65 30.09
CA ALA A 180 4.76 -0.39 30.03
C ALA A 180 5.70 -0.24 31.24
N LEU A 181 5.85 -1.32 32.00
CA LEU A 181 6.69 -1.41 33.21
C LEU A 181 7.71 -2.53 33.06
N PRO A 182 8.93 -2.38 33.60
CA PRO A 182 9.82 -3.53 33.78
C PRO A 182 9.11 -4.63 34.59
N ALA A 183 9.31 -5.90 34.27
CA ALA A 183 8.72 -7.00 35.03
C ALA A 183 9.13 -7.04 36.52
N THR A 184 10.29 -6.45 36.83
CA THR A 184 10.83 -6.31 38.19
C THR A 184 10.25 -5.11 38.95
N HIS A 185 9.45 -4.27 38.28
CA HIS A 185 8.89 -3.07 38.91
C HIS A 185 7.89 -3.43 40.01
N ALA A 186 7.91 -2.73 41.15
CA ALA A 186 7.06 -2.99 42.30
C ALA A 186 5.54 -3.02 41.99
N ARG A 187 5.12 -2.31 40.90
CA ARG A 187 3.73 -2.24 40.44
C ARG A 187 3.44 -3.12 39.21
N ALA A 188 4.35 -4.01 38.83
CA ALA A 188 4.19 -4.88 37.66
C ALA A 188 3.20 -6.02 37.93
N GLY A 189 2.93 -6.39 39.20
CA GLY A 189 2.03 -7.47 39.56
C GLY A 189 0.59 -7.29 39.03
N PRO A 190 -0.19 -8.37 38.94
CA PRO A 190 -1.60 -8.31 38.54
C PRO A 190 -2.40 -7.43 39.51
N GLY A 191 -3.44 -6.77 39.01
CA GLY A 191 -4.31 -5.93 39.85
C GLY A 191 -5.13 -4.92 39.06
N ALA A 192 -5.83 -4.05 39.80
CA ALA A 192 -6.67 -3.00 39.23
C ALA A 192 -5.84 -2.02 38.36
N PRO A 193 -6.48 -1.29 37.40
CA PRO A 193 -5.83 -0.25 36.63
C PRO A 193 -5.07 0.76 37.52
N LEU A 194 -3.89 1.18 37.10
CA LEU A 194 -3.01 2.04 37.87
C LEU A 194 -3.39 3.53 37.70
N ALA A 195 -3.42 4.25 38.81
CA ALA A 195 -3.47 5.71 38.77
C ALA A 195 -2.12 6.25 38.29
N LEU A 196 -2.11 7.07 37.25
CA LEU A 196 -0.87 7.59 36.65
C LEU A 196 -0.04 8.41 37.65
N LYS A 197 -0.70 9.12 38.60
CA LYS A 197 -0.04 9.85 39.69
C LYS A 197 0.89 8.97 40.53
N ALA A 198 0.63 7.66 40.61
CA ALA A 198 1.49 6.73 41.37
C ALA A 198 2.89 6.55 40.74
N LEU A 199 3.11 7.11 39.54
CA LEU A 199 4.38 7.03 38.80
C LEU A 199 5.09 8.40 38.73
N ALA A 200 4.65 9.40 39.51
CA ALA A 200 5.20 10.76 39.46
C ALA A 200 6.72 10.83 39.74
N GLY A 201 7.26 9.84 40.49
CA GLY A 201 8.70 9.76 40.78
C GLY A 201 9.52 8.90 39.84
N GLU A 202 8.86 8.22 38.89
CA GLU A 202 9.51 7.26 38.00
C GLU A 202 10.30 7.96 36.89
N ALA A 203 11.29 7.25 36.34
CA ALA A 203 11.99 7.62 35.13
C ALA A 203 11.12 7.25 33.92
N PHE A 204 10.87 8.20 33.01
CA PHE A 204 10.08 7.97 31.80
C PHE A 204 10.96 7.85 30.57
N ILE A 205 10.56 6.95 29.68
CA ILE A 205 11.12 6.80 28.33
C ILE A 205 10.03 7.25 27.36
N CYS A 206 10.37 8.14 26.43
CA CYS A 206 9.41 8.78 25.54
C CYS A 206 9.95 8.88 24.11
N SER A 207 9.09 9.15 23.12
CA SER A 207 9.54 9.59 21.80
C SER A 207 9.95 11.06 21.84
N PRO A 208 10.98 11.48 21.07
CA PRO A 208 11.38 12.87 21.00
C PRO A 208 10.24 13.74 20.45
N ARG A 209 10.01 14.91 21.06
CA ARG A 209 8.92 15.80 20.64
C ARG A 209 9.02 16.26 19.18
N HIS A 210 10.24 16.53 18.70
CA HIS A 210 10.47 16.99 17.32
C HIS A 210 10.12 15.93 16.25
N VAL A 211 10.12 14.63 16.62
CA VAL A 211 9.79 13.51 15.72
C VAL A 211 8.33 13.13 15.81
N ALA A 212 7.78 13.09 17.03
CA ALA A 212 6.40 12.66 17.28
C ALA A 212 5.68 13.64 18.23
N PRO A 213 5.46 14.90 17.83
CA PRO A 213 4.94 15.94 18.71
C PRO A 213 3.59 15.56 19.33
N ARG A 214 2.69 14.97 18.56
CA ARG A 214 1.34 14.58 19.04
C ARG A 214 1.40 13.49 20.11
N LEU A 215 2.23 12.47 19.92
CA LEU A 215 2.42 11.42 20.90
C LEU A 215 3.06 12.00 22.19
N TYR A 216 4.09 12.81 22.03
CA TYR A 216 4.78 13.46 23.15
C TYR A 216 3.80 14.33 23.93
N ASP A 217 3.09 15.25 23.27
CA ASP A 217 2.17 16.19 23.90
C ASP A 217 0.97 15.45 24.56
N ALA A 218 0.50 14.34 24.00
CA ALA A 218 -0.51 13.49 24.62
C ALA A 218 0.00 12.86 25.93
N ILE A 219 1.25 12.38 25.95
CA ILE A 219 1.89 11.83 27.16
C ILE A 219 2.06 12.91 28.23
N ILE A 220 2.60 14.07 27.84
CA ILE A 220 2.79 15.19 28.80
C ILE A 220 1.44 15.66 29.33
N GLY A 221 0.44 15.82 28.45
CA GLY A 221 -0.90 16.26 28.84
C GLY A 221 -1.57 15.35 29.85
N VAL A 222 -1.49 14.04 29.69
CA VAL A 222 -2.10 13.10 30.64
C VAL A 222 -1.34 13.06 31.98
N CYS A 223 -0.03 13.23 31.96
CA CYS A 223 0.77 13.38 33.19
C CYS A 223 0.44 14.68 33.94
N ALA A 224 0.31 15.78 33.21
CA ALA A 224 -0.10 17.07 33.78
C ALA A 224 -1.52 16.99 34.37
N ALA A 225 -2.46 16.35 33.71
CA ALA A 225 -3.81 16.10 34.25
C ALA A 225 -3.79 15.21 35.49
N ALA A 226 -2.79 14.34 35.64
CA ALA A 226 -2.55 13.55 36.86
C ALA A 226 -1.80 14.31 37.95
N GLY A 227 -1.42 15.58 37.71
CA GLY A 227 -0.78 16.49 38.69
C GLY A 227 0.74 16.36 38.79
N PHE A 228 1.42 15.91 37.71
CA PHE A 228 2.88 15.85 37.68
C PHE A 228 3.46 16.06 36.27
N SER A 229 4.73 16.43 36.19
CA SER A 229 5.51 16.39 34.95
C SER A 229 6.42 15.17 34.94
N PRO A 230 6.42 14.34 33.89
CA PRO A 230 7.26 13.16 33.84
C PRO A 230 8.75 13.53 33.73
N ARG A 231 9.59 12.82 34.46
CA ARG A 231 11.05 12.95 34.35
C ARG A 231 11.55 12.08 33.22
N ILE A 232 11.68 12.68 32.02
CA ILE A 232 12.17 11.96 30.84
C ILE A 232 13.68 11.76 30.97
N VAL A 233 14.12 10.50 31.04
CA VAL A 233 15.55 10.14 31.21
C VAL A 233 16.15 9.60 29.92
N GLN A 234 15.31 9.13 28.99
CA GLN A 234 15.73 8.57 27.71
C GLN A 234 14.67 8.83 26.64
N GLU A 235 15.15 9.11 25.45
CA GLU A 235 14.30 9.23 24.26
C GLU A 235 14.65 8.14 23.24
N ALA A 236 13.62 7.62 22.54
CA ALA A 236 13.79 6.70 21.42
C ALA A 236 12.66 6.90 20.41
N ILE A 237 12.98 6.79 19.12
CA ILE A 237 12.04 7.04 18.02
C ILE A 237 11.09 5.85 17.85
N GLN A 238 11.64 4.64 17.85
CA GLN A 238 10.88 3.43 17.56
C GLN A 238 10.26 2.82 18.83
N MET A 239 8.99 2.41 18.74
CA MET A 239 8.28 1.77 19.86
C MET A 239 9.00 0.51 20.36
N GLN A 240 9.56 -0.31 19.46
CA GLN A 240 10.35 -1.49 19.83
C GLN A 240 11.54 -1.12 20.72
N THR A 241 12.22 -0.01 20.40
CA THR A 241 13.35 0.48 21.19
C THR A 241 12.88 0.95 22.58
N ILE A 242 11.78 1.72 22.64
CA ILE A 242 11.18 2.15 23.91
C ILE A 242 10.89 0.93 24.79
N ILE A 243 10.20 -0.07 24.26
CA ILE A 243 9.85 -1.29 24.98
C ILE A 243 11.09 -2.09 25.40
N SER A 244 12.16 -2.09 24.57
CA SER A 244 13.41 -2.76 24.92
C SER A 244 14.12 -2.06 26.09
N LEU A 245 14.11 -0.73 26.12
CA LEU A 245 14.66 0.05 27.22
C LEU A 245 13.86 -0.13 28.51
N VAL A 246 12.52 -0.24 28.43
CA VAL A 246 11.68 -0.62 29.56
C VAL A 246 12.04 -2.03 30.06
N SER A 247 12.19 -3.00 29.14
CA SER A 247 12.62 -4.37 29.51
C SER A 247 13.97 -4.39 30.23
N ALA A 248 14.87 -3.48 29.89
CA ALA A 248 16.18 -3.31 30.54
C ALA A 248 16.12 -2.59 31.90
N GLY A 249 14.93 -2.17 32.34
CA GLY A 249 14.77 -1.49 33.64
C GLY A 249 15.17 -0.01 33.64
N MET A 250 15.35 0.61 32.47
CA MET A 250 15.79 2.01 32.37
C MET A 250 14.68 3.02 32.72
N GLY A 251 13.43 2.58 32.80
CA GLY A 251 12.30 3.43 33.14
C GLY A 251 10.97 2.79 32.75
N VAL A 252 9.92 3.61 32.81
CA VAL A 252 8.55 3.27 32.40
C VAL A 252 8.16 4.04 31.16
N ALA A 253 7.16 3.58 30.41
CA ALA A 253 6.67 4.27 29.22
C ALA A 253 5.15 4.22 29.12
N LEU A 254 4.54 5.28 28.57
CA LEU A 254 3.18 5.25 28.05
C LEU A 254 3.24 4.94 26.56
N VAL A 255 2.55 3.88 26.15
CA VAL A 255 2.60 3.35 24.78
C VAL A 255 1.19 3.02 24.28
N PRO A 256 0.94 3.04 22.96
CA PRO A 256 -0.33 2.61 22.42
C PRO A 256 -0.69 1.18 22.78
N GLU A 257 -1.99 0.89 22.96
CA GLU A 257 -2.46 -0.45 23.40
C GLU A 257 -2.14 -1.55 22.37
N SER A 258 -2.02 -1.22 21.08
CA SER A 258 -1.58 -2.15 20.02
C SER A 258 -0.23 -2.81 20.27
N ILE A 259 0.66 -2.14 21.03
CA ILE A 259 1.98 -2.67 21.37
C ILE A 259 1.90 -3.97 22.22
N LEU A 260 0.75 -4.27 22.81
CA LEU A 260 0.50 -5.52 23.53
C LEU A 260 0.74 -6.76 22.64
N SER A 261 0.57 -6.62 21.33
CA SER A 261 0.82 -7.69 20.36
C SER A 261 2.29 -8.09 20.30
N LEU A 262 3.23 -7.20 20.66
CA LEU A 262 4.67 -7.45 20.62
C LEU A 262 5.15 -8.46 21.68
N LYS A 263 4.42 -8.61 22.80
CA LYS A 263 4.71 -9.58 23.87
C LYS A 263 6.18 -9.64 24.28
N ARG A 264 6.82 -8.49 24.50
CA ARG A 264 8.26 -8.42 24.85
C ARG A 264 8.50 -9.05 26.24
N PRO A 265 9.38 -10.08 26.37
CA PRO A 265 9.80 -10.60 27.67
C PRO A 265 10.40 -9.50 28.54
N GLY A 266 10.16 -9.53 29.85
CA GLY A 266 10.67 -8.54 30.79
C GLY A 266 9.85 -7.24 30.87
N VAL A 267 8.73 -7.14 30.15
CA VAL A 267 7.81 -6.00 30.20
C VAL A 267 6.42 -6.47 30.62
N ILE A 268 5.81 -5.75 31.55
CA ILE A 268 4.43 -5.91 31.98
C ILE A 268 3.62 -4.68 31.57
N TYR A 269 2.50 -4.90 30.92
CA TYR A 269 1.61 -3.82 30.51
C TYR A 269 0.44 -3.69 31.49
N ARG A 270 0.17 -2.45 31.90
CA ARG A 270 -0.92 -2.15 32.83
C ARG A 270 -1.83 -1.08 32.25
N ARG A 271 -3.13 -1.29 32.41
CA ARG A 271 -4.12 -0.28 32.05
C ARG A 271 -4.10 0.89 33.03
N LEU A 272 -4.36 2.09 32.53
CA LEU A 272 -4.50 3.30 33.32
C LEU A 272 -5.91 3.37 33.93
N ARG A 273 -5.99 3.91 35.15
CA ARG A 273 -7.25 4.25 35.82
C ARG A 273 -7.71 5.64 35.36
N GLY A 274 -9.01 5.78 35.03
CA GLY A 274 -9.60 7.06 34.61
C GLY A 274 -9.54 7.29 33.10
N ALA A 275 -9.56 8.56 32.69
CA ALA A 275 -9.49 8.96 31.30
C ALA A 275 -8.18 8.49 30.67
N ARG A 276 -8.28 7.87 29.51
CA ARG A 276 -7.12 7.41 28.74
C ARG A 276 -6.91 8.39 27.59
N PRO A 277 -5.67 8.86 27.39
CA PRO A 277 -5.39 9.62 26.19
C PRO A 277 -5.68 8.74 24.96
N LEU A 278 -6.42 9.30 24.03
CA LEU A 278 -6.68 8.65 22.74
C LEU A 278 -5.65 9.21 21.76
N LEU A 279 -5.01 8.30 21.06
CA LEU A 279 -4.11 8.62 19.98
C LEU A 279 -4.85 8.33 18.67
N GLU A 280 -5.19 9.37 17.94
CA GLU A 280 -5.83 9.22 16.65
C GLU A 280 -4.80 8.84 15.60
N VAL A 281 -5.13 7.84 14.80
CA VAL A 281 -4.37 7.43 13.62
C VAL A 281 -5.28 7.56 12.41
N GLY A 282 -4.75 8.17 11.35
CA GLY A 282 -5.50 8.36 10.13
C GLY A 282 -4.66 8.24 8.88
N LEU A 283 -5.33 8.20 7.76
CA LEU A 283 -4.76 8.17 6.42
C LEU A 283 -4.76 9.57 5.84
N ALA A 284 -3.61 10.02 5.34
CA ALA A 284 -3.44 11.30 4.67
C ALA A 284 -2.94 11.10 3.24
N TRP A 285 -3.37 11.95 2.31
CA TRP A 285 -2.92 11.97 0.92
C TRP A 285 -3.04 13.38 0.35
N ARG A 286 -2.43 13.62 -0.81
CA ARG A 286 -2.60 14.91 -1.49
C ARG A 286 -4.00 15.01 -2.10
N TYR A 287 -4.66 16.14 -1.89
CA TYR A 287 -5.98 16.45 -2.46
C TYR A 287 -6.02 16.30 -3.99
N ASP A 288 -4.94 16.69 -4.68
CA ASP A 288 -4.84 16.66 -6.15
C ASP A 288 -4.33 15.30 -6.71
N ASN A 289 -4.12 14.29 -5.88
CA ASN A 289 -3.71 12.97 -6.36
C ASN A 289 -4.89 12.23 -6.99
N SER A 290 -4.92 12.18 -8.32
CA SER A 290 -5.98 11.56 -9.12
C SER A 290 -5.84 10.04 -9.30
N SER A 291 -4.87 9.39 -8.65
CA SER A 291 -4.60 7.95 -8.79
C SER A 291 -5.84 7.12 -8.45
N ALA A 292 -6.26 6.26 -9.40
CA ALA A 292 -7.35 5.32 -9.17
C ALA A 292 -6.99 4.26 -8.11
N VAL A 293 -5.72 3.87 -8.05
CA VAL A 293 -5.19 2.94 -7.03
C VAL A 293 -5.34 3.56 -5.64
N LEU A 294 -4.95 4.82 -5.48
CA LEU A 294 -5.10 5.54 -4.21
C LEU A 294 -6.57 5.63 -3.79
N ARG A 295 -7.48 6.00 -4.70
CA ARG A 295 -8.92 6.04 -4.39
C ARG A 295 -9.45 4.71 -3.90
N ASN A 296 -9.03 3.60 -4.54
CA ASN A 296 -9.41 2.25 -4.11
C ASN A 296 -8.88 1.92 -2.72
N PHE A 297 -7.64 2.31 -2.42
CA PHE A 297 -7.03 2.09 -1.10
C PHE A 297 -7.74 2.90 0.00
N VAL A 298 -7.99 4.19 -0.23
CA VAL A 298 -8.72 5.08 0.70
C VAL A 298 -10.13 4.52 0.99
N ALA A 299 -10.87 4.12 -0.06
CA ALA A 299 -12.20 3.54 0.10
C ALA A 299 -12.18 2.25 0.93
N LEU A 300 -11.19 1.38 0.71
CA LEU A 300 -11.04 0.14 1.49
C LEU A 300 -10.65 0.43 2.94
N ALA A 301 -9.73 1.37 3.18
CA ALA A 301 -9.29 1.74 4.52
C ALA A 301 -10.45 2.31 5.34
N ALA A 302 -11.23 3.21 4.79
CA ALA A 302 -12.40 3.80 5.44
C ALA A 302 -13.47 2.76 5.83
N GLN A 303 -13.68 1.73 5.00
CA GLN A 303 -14.65 0.65 5.27
C GLN A 303 -14.17 -0.37 6.31
N SER A 304 -12.88 -0.44 6.57
CA SER A 304 -12.28 -1.54 7.33
C SER A 304 -12.33 -1.34 8.84
N LEU A 305 -12.61 -0.12 9.30
CA LEU A 305 -12.39 0.31 10.67
C LEU A 305 -13.65 0.94 11.32
N VAL A 306 -14.79 0.82 10.66
CA VAL A 306 -16.12 1.13 11.21
C VAL A 306 -16.70 -0.08 11.94
#